data_75af0b5da59cd4b0bec1d13630978345
#
_entry.id   75af0b5da59cd4b0bec1d13630978345
#
_cell.length_a   1.000
_cell.length_b   1.000
_cell.length_c   1.000
_cell.angle_alpha   90.00
_cell.angle_beta   90.00
_cell.angle_gamma   90.00
#
_symmetry.space_group_name_H-M   'P 1'
#
loop_
_entity.id
_entity.type
_entity.pdbx_description
1 polymer ?
#
loop_
_entity_poly.entity_id
_entity_poly.type
_entity_poly.pdbx_seq_one_letter_code
_entity_poly.pdbx_strand_id
1 'polypeptide(L)'
;INLQNFIEEEIKDFKGAIIVSNPDNGQILSLVSAPDYDPSLFRGFVSNEDWRKLIENPNRPLLNRVTNGTYPPGSIFKMVVAAELLEKKLISEDWQVQCNGKFEYYNTIHRCTGSHGYVNLKNALIQSCNIFFYEAILKIKLNELALRAKDLLHGAPTGINLPSEMKGRVPNRNYMNKLYGYDGWSTGALLNIAIGQGELLVTPIQMIAYINTFATHGVYYPLILVKEDDLIPKQVPISKQTWIKINSYMNEVIENPNGTGRLSDPKISNLSIYGKTGTAENPHGEPHAWFIGYGEKNSEKISIVILIENGGSGGKIASPFARKIFKFYYNNKIEKNNI
;
A
#
# COMPACT_ATOMS: atom_id res chain seq x y z
N ILE A 1 14.27 -7.85 17.26
CA ILE A 1 14.61 -9.24 16.85
C ILE A 1 13.37 -10.14 16.90
N ASN A 2 12.62 -10.17 18.00
CA ASN A 2 11.46 -11.07 18.11
C ASN A 2 10.38 -10.81 17.05
N LEU A 3 10.10 -9.54 16.70
CA LEU A 3 9.13 -9.20 15.67
C LEU A 3 9.63 -9.59 14.28
N GLN A 4 10.90 -9.35 13.97
CA GLN A 4 11.52 -9.75 12.71
C GLN A 4 11.40 -11.26 12.49
N ASN A 5 11.88 -12.07 13.46
CA ASN A 5 11.83 -13.53 13.37
C ASN A 5 10.40 -14.07 13.26
N PHE A 6 9.46 -13.46 14.00
CA PHE A 6 8.05 -13.83 13.89
C PHE A 6 7.51 -13.62 12.48
N ILE A 7 7.82 -12.47 11.86
CA ILE A 7 7.34 -12.15 10.51
C ILE A 7 8.01 -13.03 9.46
N GLU A 8 9.31 -13.32 9.61
CA GLU A 8 10.04 -14.25 8.73
C GLU A 8 9.41 -15.65 8.74
N GLU A 9 9.08 -16.17 9.92
CA GLU A 9 8.40 -17.46 10.04
C GLU A 9 6.99 -17.45 9.42
N GLU A 10 6.24 -16.35 9.59
CA GLU A 10 4.88 -16.25 9.04
C GLU A 10 4.86 -16.20 7.51
N ILE A 11 5.86 -15.59 6.86
CA ILE A 11 5.91 -15.41 5.39
C ILE A 11 6.72 -16.49 4.67
N LYS A 12 7.39 -17.40 5.36
CA LYS A 12 8.38 -18.33 4.78
C LYS A 12 7.91 -19.14 3.55
N ASP A 13 6.61 -19.46 3.51
CA ASP A 13 6.00 -20.24 2.42
C ASP A 13 5.46 -19.36 1.28
N PHE A 14 5.68 -18.04 1.35
CA PHE A 14 5.18 -17.08 0.39
C PHE A 14 6.32 -16.28 -0.26
N LYS A 15 6.00 -15.68 -1.40
CA LYS A 15 6.84 -14.64 -2.01
C LYS A 15 6.23 -13.28 -1.72
N GLY A 16 7.03 -12.36 -1.19
CA GLY A 16 6.48 -11.05 -0.86
C GLY A 16 7.38 -10.19 -0.01
N ALA A 17 6.80 -9.15 0.56
CA ALA A 17 7.46 -8.23 1.46
C ALA A 17 6.54 -7.84 2.61
N ILE A 18 7.08 -7.78 3.82
CA ILE A 18 6.38 -7.26 4.99
C ILE A 18 7.28 -6.23 5.68
N ILE A 19 6.72 -5.05 5.96
CA ILE A 19 7.42 -3.96 6.63
C ILE A 19 6.56 -3.49 7.78
N VAL A 20 7.19 -3.28 8.93
CA VAL A 20 6.58 -2.65 10.10
C VAL A 20 7.42 -1.46 10.51
N SER A 21 6.78 -0.31 10.77
CA SER A 21 7.46 0.90 11.22
C SER A 21 6.72 1.58 12.36
N ASN A 22 7.45 2.41 13.10
CA ASN A 22 6.86 3.41 13.99
C ASN A 22 6.65 4.71 13.18
N PRO A 23 5.39 5.12 12.92
CA PRO A 23 5.13 6.30 12.10
C PRO A 23 5.54 7.62 12.78
N ASP A 24 5.59 7.66 14.13
CA ASP A 24 5.86 8.88 14.89
C ASP A 24 7.36 9.26 14.91
N ASN A 25 8.24 8.37 14.42
CA ASN A 25 9.68 8.63 14.33
C ASN A 25 10.36 8.02 13.09
N GLY A 26 9.62 7.40 12.19
CA GLY A 26 10.15 6.79 10.96
C GLY A 26 10.96 5.50 11.14
N GLN A 27 11.14 5.00 12.37
CA GLN A 27 11.94 3.81 12.64
C GLN A 27 11.30 2.55 12.03
N ILE A 28 12.08 1.80 11.26
CA ILE A 28 11.70 0.46 10.78
C ILE A 28 11.89 -0.54 11.93
N LEU A 29 10.81 -1.22 12.31
CA LEU A 29 10.78 -2.22 13.37
C LEU A 29 11.00 -3.64 12.84
N SER A 30 10.60 -3.87 11.60
CA SER A 30 10.83 -5.11 10.84
C SER A 30 10.81 -4.84 9.35
N LEU A 31 11.69 -5.52 8.61
CA LEU A 31 11.81 -5.42 7.17
C LEU A 31 12.13 -6.80 6.60
N VAL A 32 11.14 -7.41 5.94
CA VAL A 32 11.25 -8.77 5.42
C VAL A 32 10.98 -8.80 3.92
N SER A 33 11.88 -9.45 3.19
CA SER A 33 11.75 -9.77 1.75
C SER A 33 11.85 -11.28 1.59
N ALA A 34 10.79 -11.93 1.16
CA ALA A 34 10.74 -13.39 1.04
C ALA A 34 10.51 -13.85 -0.42
N PRO A 35 11.14 -14.98 -0.83
CA PRO A 35 12.18 -15.68 -0.09
C PRO A 35 13.46 -14.85 -0.03
N ASP A 36 14.28 -15.12 0.94
CA ASP A 36 15.63 -14.59 1.06
C ASP A 36 16.68 -15.71 0.90
N TYR A 37 17.90 -15.42 1.25
CA TYR A 37 19.04 -16.34 1.19
C TYR A 37 19.85 -16.28 2.48
N ASP A 38 20.58 -17.37 2.78
CA ASP A 38 21.51 -17.38 3.91
C ASP A 38 22.72 -16.48 3.62
N PRO A 39 22.88 -15.34 4.34
CA PRO A 39 24.01 -14.43 4.12
C PRO A 39 25.36 -15.07 4.50
N SER A 40 25.37 -16.17 5.25
CA SER A 40 26.60 -16.89 5.58
C SER A 40 27.32 -17.48 4.37
N LEU A 41 26.59 -17.71 3.27
CA LEU A 41 27.17 -18.12 1.99
C LEU A 41 28.22 -17.12 1.45
N PHE A 42 28.13 -15.85 1.85
CA PHE A 42 29.04 -14.79 1.41
C PHE A 42 30.19 -14.50 2.38
N ARG A 43 30.37 -15.30 3.46
CA ARG A 43 31.47 -15.13 4.41
C ARG A 43 32.84 -15.54 3.88
N GLY A 44 32.93 -16.08 2.70
CA GLY A 44 34.17 -16.54 2.09
C GLY A 44 34.03 -16.69 0.59
N PHE A 45 34.69 -17.70 0.02
CA PHE A 45 34.55 -18.02 -1.38
C PHE A 45 33.20 -18.64 -1.65
N VAL A 46 32.42 -18.02 -2.53
CA VAL A 46 31.15 -18.57 -3.01
C VAL A 46 31.47 -19.53 -4.16
N SER A 47 31.04 -20.79 -4.04
CA SER A 47 31.22 -21.74 -5.12
C SER A 47 30.39 -21.36 -6.35
N ASN A 48 30.85 -21.72 -7.55
CA ASN A 48 30.09 -21.50 -8.78
C ASN A 48 28.72 -22.20 -8.75
N GLU A 49 28.62 -23.32 -8.04
CA GLU A 49 27.39 -24.07 -7.88
C GLU A 49 26.39 -23.31 -6.98
N ASP A 50 26.83 -22.81 -5.81
CA ASP A 50 25.97 -22.06 -4.89
C ASP A 50 25.53 -20.73 -5.52
N TRP A 51 26.45 -20.04 -6.22
CA TRP A 51 26.12 -18.84 -6.94
C TRP A 51 25.05 -19.11 -8.01
N ARG A 52 25.20 -20.19 -8.79
CA ARG A 52 24.24 -20.59 -9.81
C ARG A 52 22.87 -20.91 -9.20
N LYS A 53 22.82 -21.64 -8.08
CA LYS A 53 21.57 -21.92 -7.35
C LYS A 53 20.83 -20.64 -6.97
N LEU A 54 21.54 -19.59 -6.59
CA LEU A 54 20.92 -18.29 -6.24
C LEU A 54 20.40 -17.52 -7.46
N ILE A 55 21.21 -17.39 -8.53
CA ILE A 55 20.84 -16.57 -9.70
C ILE A 55 19.81 -17.23 -10.62
N GLU A 56 19.83 -18.57 -10.73
CA GLU A 56 18.89 -19.35 -11.54
C GLU A 56 17.60 -19.70 -10.77
N ASN A 57 17.52 -19.37 -9.48
CA ASN A 57 16.33 -19.66 -8.68
C ASN A 57 15.12 -18.86 -9.19
N PRO A 58 14.04 -19.52 -9.64
CA PRO A 58 12.85 -18.83 -10.16
C PRO A 58 12.15 -17.96 -9.12
N ASN A 59 12.39 -18.21 -7.85
CA ASN A 59 11.85 -17.41 -6.75
C ASN A 59 12.65 -16.14 -6.45
N ARG A 60 13.81 -15.93 -7.14
CA ARG A 60 14.66 -14.73 -7.05
C ARG A 60 14.97 -14.32 -5.60
N PRO A 61 15.67 -15.14 -4.81
CA PRO A 61 15.97 -14.82 -3.40
C PRO A 61 16.88 -13.59 -3.25
N LEU A 62 17.69 -13.25 -4.25
CA LEU A 62 18.55 -12.05 -4.25
C LEU A 62 17.78 -10.75 -4.49
N LEU A 63 16.52 -10.82 -4.93
CA LEU A 63 15.70 -9.62 -5.12
C LEU A 63 15.21 -9.10 -3.78
N ASN A 64 15.70 -7.93 -3.36
CA ASN A 64 15.09 -7.24 -2.24
C ASN A 64 13.73 -6.65 -2.67
N ARG A 65 12.65 -7.37 -2.38
CA ARG A 65 11.30 -6.99 -2.76
C ARG A 65 10.82 -5.71 -2.10
N VAL A 66 11.42 -5.35 -0.96
CA VAL A 66 11.06 -4.14 -0.22
C VAL A 66 11.46 -2.89 -0.97
N THR A 67 12.70 -2.84 -1.48
CA THR A 67 13.28 -1.63 -2.10
C THR A 67 13.38 -1.71 -3.61
N ASN A 68 13.52 -2.92 -4.19
CA ASN A 68 13.76 -3.11 -5.62
C ASN A 68 12.56 -3.68 -6.38
N GLY A 69 11.64 -4.37 -5.69
CA GLY A 69 10.40 -4.85 -6.29
C GLY A 69 9.45 -3.68 -6.59
N THR A 70 8.95 -3.61 -7.84
CA THR A 70 7.95 -2.61 -8.24
C THR A 70 6.67 -3.29 -8.67
N TYR A 71 5.55 -2.88 -8.09
CA TYR A 71 4.26 -3.55 -8.23
C TYR A 71 3.13 -2.55 -8.44
N PRO A 72 2.07 -2.89 -9.17
CA PRO A 72 0.84 -2.10 -9.14
C PRO A 72 0.28 -2.06 -7.72
N PRO A 73 -0.09 -0.89 -7.18
CA PRO A 73 -0.65 -0.81 -5.82
C PRO A 73 -2.10 -1.32 -5.74
N GLY A 74 -2.80 -1.44 -6.87
CA GLY A 74 -4.21 -1.78 -6.87
C GLY A 74 -5.04 -0.78 -6.06
N SER A 75 -6.09 -1.25 -5.44
CA SER A 75 -7.05 -0.41 -4.71
C SER A 75 -6.49 0.41 -3.54
N ILE A 76 -5.22 0.25 -3.17
CA ILE A 76 -4.55 1.12 -2.21
C ILE A 76 -4.44 2.55 -2.75
N PHE A 77 -4.23 2.71 -4.05
CA PHE A 77 -4.12 4.02 -4.71
C PHE A 77 -5.42 4.84 -4.69
N LYS A 78 -6.57 4.21 -4.44
CA LYS A 78 -7.86 4.90 -4.30
C LYS A 78 -7.85 5.97 -3.21
N MET A 79 -7.01 5.85 -2.20
CA MET A 79 -6.84 6.89 -1.17
C MET A 79 -6.16 8.15 -1.73
N VAL A 80 -5.27 8.01 -2.72
CA VAL A 80 -4.67 9.16 -3.43
C VAL A 80 -5.75 9.90 -4.24
N VAL A 81 -6.58 9.14 -4.97
CA VAL A 81 -7.71 9.70 -5.74
C VAL A 81 -8.70 10.40 -4.79
N ALA A 82 -9.02 9.76 -3.66
CA ALA A 82 -9.91 10.34 -2.64
C ALA A 82 -9.36 11.65 -2.07
N ALA A 83 -8.05 11.70 -1.79
CA ALA A 83 -7.39 12.91 -1.30
C ALA A 83 -7.52 14.06 -2.33
N GLU A 84 -7.29 13.79 -3.62
CA GLU A 84 -7.42 14.82 -4.66
C GLU A 84 -8.87 15.29 -4.82
N LEU A 85 -9.84 14.38 -4.78
CA LEU A 85 -11.26 14.74 -4.86
C LEU A 85 -11.70 15.66 -3.71
N LEU A 86 -11.24 15.37 -2.49
CA LEU A 86 -11.57 16.14 -1.30
C LEU A 86 -10.85 17.50 -1.27
N GLU A 87 -9.55 17.52 -1.55
CA GLU A 87 -8.74 18.76 -1.54
C GLU A 87 -9.21 19.76 -2.60
N LYS A 88 -9.57 19.28 -3.77
CA LYS A 88 -10.06 20.13 -4.87
C LYS A 88 -11.57 20.32 -4.86
N LYS A 89 -12.29 19.72 -3.90
CA LYS A 89 -13.76 19.78 -3.81
C LYS A 89 -14.45 19.42 -5.12
N LEU A 90 -13.94 18.38 -5.81
CA LEU A 90 -14.43 17.96 -7.12
C LEU A 90 -15.76 17.21 -7.05
N ILE A 91 -16.13 16.77 -5.87
CA ILE A 91 -17.41 16.11 -5.57
C ILE A 91 -17.97 16.67 -4.26
N SER A 92 -19.30 16.68 -4.14
CA SER A 92 -19.98 16.92 -2.86
C SER A 92 -19.95 15.65 -1.99
N GLU A 93 -20.25 15.79 -0.69
CA GLU A 93 -20.36 14.63 0.21
C GLU A 93 -21.49 13.69 -0.17
N ASP A 94 -22.56 14.25 -0.77
CA ASP A 94 -23.74 13.50 -1.21
C ASP A 94 -23.59 12.93 -2.63
N TRP A 95 -22.48 13.22 -3.32
CA TRP A 95 -22.26 12.67 -4.65
C TRP A 95 -22.18 11.16 -4.61
N GLN A 96 -23.04 10.50 -5.38
CA GLN A 96 -23.15 9.05 -5.44
C GLN A 96 -23.02 8.55 -6.87
N VAL A 97 -22.56 7.33 -7.00
CA VAL A 97 -22.46 6.58 -8.25
C VAL A 97 -23.20 5.26 -8.09
N GLN A 98 -23.96 4.86 -9.09
CA GLN A 98 -24.62 3.56 -9.12
C GLN A 98 -23.67 2.49 -9.61
N CYS A 99 -23.33 1.53 -8.75
CA CYS A 99 -22.50 0.39 -9.08
C CYS A 99 -23.35 -0.87 -9.28
N ASN A 100 -23.54 -1.25 -10.53
CA ASN A 100 -24.19 -2.48 -10.95
C ASN A 100 -23.19 -3.58 -11.38
N GLY A 101 -21.89 -3.42 -11.04
CA GLY A 101 -20.82 -4.36 -11.35
C GLY A 101 -20.10 -4.11 -12.68
N LYS A 102 -20.61 -3.23 -13.54
CA LYS A 102 -20.05 -2.91 -14.86
C LYS A 102 -20.02 -1.41 -15.08
N PHE A 103 -18.99 -0.93 -15.76
CA PHE A 103 -18.84 0.44 -16.22
C PHE A 103 -18.47 0.41 -17.72
N GLU A 104 -19.37 0.88 -18.56
CA GLU A 104 -19.12 0.96 -19.99
C GLU A 104 -18.52 2.32 -20.30
N TYR A 105 -17.34 2.29 -20.89
CA TYR A 105 -16.64 3.47 -21.31
C TYR A 105 -16.16 3.30 -22.76
N TYR A 106 -16.75 4.05 -23.67
CA TYR A 106 -16.67 3.80 -25.12
C TYR A 106 -17.03 2.32 -25.42
N ASN A 107 -16.19 1.61 -26.14
CA ASN A 107 -16.41 0.22 -26.53
C ASN A 107 -15.78 -0.79 -25.55
N THR A 108 -15.46 -0.37 -24.32
CA THR A 108 -14.78 -1.22 -23.33
C THR A 108 -15.63 -1.34 -22.05
N ILE A 109 -15.76 -2.55 -21.54
CA ILE A 109 -16.45 -2.83 -20.29
C ILE A 109 -15.40 -3.01 -19.19
N HIS A 110 -15.40 -2.10 -18.22
CA HIS A 110 -14.62 -2.19 -17.00
C HIS A 110 -15.46 -2.82 -15.88
N ARG A 111 -14.85 -3.69 -15.08
CA ARG A 111 -15.58 -4.47 -14.07
C ARG A 111 -15.27 -4.00 -12.66
N CYS A 112 -16.27 -4.14 -11.79
CA CYS A 112 -16.10 -4.06 -10.36
C CYS A 112 -16.03 -5.46 -9.75
N THR A 113 -15.59 -5.53 -8.49
CA THR A 113 -15.53 -6.78 -7.71
C THR A 113 -16.92 -7.30 -7.31
N GLY A 114 -17.96 -6.48 -7.43
CA GLY A 114 -19.36 -6.81 -7.14
C GLY A 114 -20.29 -5.68 -7.52
N SER A 115 -21.59 -5.87 -7.29
CA SER A 115 -22.62 -4.83 -7.40
C SER A 115 -22.83 -4.20 -6.03
N HIS A 116 -22.54 -2.90 -5.89
CA HIS A 116 -22.53 -2.20 -4.60
C HIS A 116 -23.75 -1.26 -4.41
N GLY A 117 -24.63 -1.15 -5.42
CA GLY A 117 -25.73 -0.20 -5.41
C GLY A 117 -25.25 1.25 -5.52
N TYR A 118 -25.93 2.17 -4.86
CA TYR A 118 -25.49 3.57 -4.78
C TYR A 118 -24.41 3.74 -3.74
N VAL A 119 -23.25 4.21 -4.15
CA VAL A 119 -22.08 4.42 -3.27
C VAL A 119 -21.59 5.85 -3.36
N ASN A 120 -21.34 6.47 -2.21
CA ASN A 120 -20.56 7.71 -2.07
C ASN A 120 -19.08 7.39 -1.84
N LEU A 121 -18.23 8.40 -1.69
CA LEU A 121 -16.79 8.22 -1.49
C LEU A 121 -16.45 7.31 -0.30
N LYS A 122 -17.14 7.49 0.85
CA LYS A 122 -16.96 6.66 2.04
C LYS A 122 -17.23 5.18 1.71
N ASN A 123 -18.41 4.87 1.22
CA ASN A 123 -18.82 3.49 0.92
C ASN A 123 -17.98 2.88 -0.21
N ALA A 124 -17.54 3.68 -1.17
CA ALA A 124 -16.66 3.25 -2.24
C ALA A 124 -15.26 2.85 -1.73
N LEU A 125 -14.72 3.52 -0.71
CA LEU A 125 -13.46 3.11 -0.07
C LEU A 125 -13.65 1.85 0.80
N ILE A 126 -14.73 1.78 1.57
CA ILE A 126 -15.07 0.62 2.44
C ILE A 126 -15.15 -0.67 1.62
N GLN A 127 -15.96 -0.65 0.56
CA GLN A 127 -16.22 -1.80 -0.30
C GLN A 127 -15.23 -1.93 -1.47
N SER A 128 -14.30 -0.99 -1.58
CA SER A 128 -13.32 -0.93 -2.67
C SER A 128 -13.97 -0.88 -4.07
N CYS A 129 -15.08 -0.14 -4.24
CA CYS A 129 -15.84 -0.05 -5.48
C CYS A 129 -15.01 0.57 -6.61
N ASN A 130 -14.75 -0.18 -7.69
CA ASN A 130 -14.01 0.34 -8.85
C ASN A 130 -14.83 1.37 -9.63
N ILE A 131 -16.15 1.13 -9.80
CA ILE A 131 -17.01 1.97 -10.64
C ILE A 131 -17.06 3.40 -10.12
N PHE A 132 -17.16 3.60 -8.80
CA PHE A 132 -17.06 4.92 -8.21
C PHE A 132 -15.78 5.65 -8.65
N PHE A 133 -14.64 4.95 -8.60
CA PHE A 133 -13.34 5.54 -8.93
C PHE A 133 -13.15 5.72 -10.44
N TYR A 134 -13.78 4.92 -11.28
CA TYR A 134 -13.83 5.16 -12.73
C TYR A 134 -14.60 6.45 -13.07
N GLU A 135 -15.74 6.69 -12.45
CA GLU A 135 -16.50 7.93 -12.61
C GLU A 135 -15.75 9.14 -12.03
N ALA A 136 -15.17 8.96 -10.84
CA ALA A 136 -14.49 10.02 -10.11
C ALA A 136 -13.24 10.53 -10.82
N ILE A 137 -12.45 9.63 -11.43
CA ILE A 137 -11.22 10.03 -12.11
C ILE A 137 -11.45 10.91 -13.32
N LEU A 138 -12.61 10.81 -13.96
CA LEU A 138 -12.97 11.68 -15.10
C LEU A 138 -13.08 13.17 -14.71
N LYS A 139 -13.14 13.46 -13.40
CA LYS A 139 -13.13 14.83 -12.85
C LYS A 139 -11.73 15.33 -12.53
N ILE A 140 -10.70 14.49 -12.61
CA ILE A 140 -9.30 14.79 -12.21
C ILE A 140 -8.41 14.81 -13.45
N LYS A 141 -7.56 15.83 -13.59
CA LYS A 141 -6.53 15.84 -14.61
C LYS A 141 -5.35 14.97 -14.20
N LEU A 142 -4.80 14.18 -15.13
CA LEU A 142 -3.71 13.25 -14.85
C LEU A 142 -2.50 13.90 -14.17
N ASN A 143 -2.12 15.13 -14.58
CA ASN A 143 -0.99 15.83 -13.95
C ASN A 143 -1.28 16.24 -12.51
N GLU A 144 -2.52 16.59 -12.18
CA GLU A 144 -2.93 16.93 -10.81
C GLU A 144 -2.90 15.68 -9.93
N LEU A 145 -3.43 14.55 -10.43
CA LEU A 145 -3.32 13.26 -9.74
C LEU A 145 -1.85 12.86 -9.51
N ALA A 146 -1.00 13.03 -10.52
CA ALA A 146 0.42 12.70 -10.41
C ALA A 146 1.14 13.59 -9.38
N LEU A 147 0.77 14.87 -9.26
CA LEU A 147 1.27 15.75 -8.20
C LEU A 147 0.79 15.29 -6.82
N ARG A 148 -0.49 14.97 -6.68
CA ARG A 148 -1.03 14.43 -5.42
C ARG A 148 -0.36 13.13 -5.01
N ALA A 149 -0.10 12.24 -5.95
CA ALA A 149 0.63 11.01 -5.68
C ALA A 149 2.07 11.28 -5.19
N LYS A 150 2.75 12.30 -5.75
CA LYS A 150 4.09 12.71 -5.29
C LYS A 150 4.05 13.36 -3.90
N ASP A 151 3.06 14.19 -3.61
CA ASP A 151 2.84 14.75 -2.27
C ASP A 151 2.70 13.63 -1.24
N LEU A 152 2.08 12.51 -1.64
CA LEU A 152 1.90 11.29 -0.87
C LEU A 152 3.03 10.27 -1.06
N LEU A 153 4.24 10.76 -1.38
CA LEU A 153 5.51 10.02 -1.40
C LEU A 153 5.64 8.92 -2.47
N HIS A 154 4.83 8.96 -3.52
CA HIS A 154 4.95 8.05 -4.65
C HIS A 154 5.91 8.61 -5.72
N GLY A 155 6.56 7.72 -6.46
CA GLY A 155 7.34 8.09 -7.65
C GLY A 155 8.72 8.69 -7.38
N ALA A 156 9.19 8.64 -6.14
CA ALA A 156 10.54 9.02 -5.73
C ALA A 156 11.06 8.02 -4.68
N PRO A 157 12.39 7.83 -4.57
CA PRO A 157 12.97 7.09 -3.45
C PRO A 157 12.59 7.71 -2.11
N THR A 158 12.41 6.88 -1.08
CA THR A 158 12.11 7.36 0.28
C THR A 158 13.32 7.96 0.97
N GLY A 159 14.50 7.61 0.48
CA GLY A 159 15.77 8.03 1.06
C GLY A 159 16.24 7.18 2.24
N ILE A 160 15.62 6.01 2.45
CA ILE A 160 16.12 5.05 3.43
C ILE A 160 17.56 4.63 3.08
N ASN A 161 18.41 4.51 4.09
CA ASN A 161 19.81 4.13 3.88
C ASN A 161 19.96 2.63 3.55
N LEU A 162 19.41 2.25 2.38
CA LEU A 162 19.55 0.93 1.76
C LEU A 162 19.99 1.10 0.30
N PRO A 163 20.83 0.21 -0.22
CA PRO A 163 21.29 0.31 -1.60
C PRO A 163 20.16 0.06 -2.61
N SER A 164 20.26 0.72 -3.76
CA SER A 164 19.46 0.40 -4.95
C SER A 164 17.95 0.57 -4.80
N GLU A 165 17.49 1.59 -4.05
CA GLU A 165 16.06 1.87 -3.93
C GLU A 165 15.44 2.30 -5.27
N MET A 166 14.41 1.58 -5.71
CA MET A 166 13.65 1.91 -6.92
C MET A 166 12.59 2.97 -6.62
N LYS A 167 12.45 3.94 -7.53
CA LYS A 167 11.50 5.05 -7.38
C LYS A 167 10.05 4.72 -7.74
N GLY A 168 9.76 3.51 -8.21
CA GLY A 168 8.46 3.22 -8.78
C GLY A 168 8.17 4.07 -10.02
N ARG A 169 6.88 4.21 -10.35
CA ARG A 169 6.44 4.99 -11.52
C ARG A 169 5.07 5.61 -11.25
N VAL A 170 4.99 6.92 -11.33
CA VAL A 170 3.74 7.69 -11.29
C VAL A 170 3.55 8.31 -12.67
N PRO A 171 2.61 7.81 -13.48
CA PRO A 171 2.38 8.33 -14.81
C PRO A 171 1.82 9.75 -14.75
N ASN A 172 2.35 10.63 -15.59
CA ASN A 172 1.82 11.95 -15.90
C ASN A 172 1.63 12.09 -17.41
N ARG A 173 1.06 13.20 -17.89
CA ARG A 173 0.80 13.38 -19.32
C ARG A 173 2.07 13.25 -20.18
N ASN A 174 3.19 13.80 -19.74
CA ASN A 174 4.45 13.69 -20.47
C ASN A 174 4.94 12.24 -20.59
N TYR A 175 4.83 11.47 -19.50
CA TYR A 175 5.15 10.04 -19.50
C TYR A 175 4.25 9.27 -20.48
N MET A 176 2.93 9.49 -20.42
CA MET A 176 1.96 8.82 -21.29
C MET A 176 2.19 9.19 -22.75
N ASN A 177 2.41 10.46 -23.06
CA ASN A 177 2.72 10.91 -24.43
C ASN A 177 4.03 10.33 -24.96
N LYS A 178 5.05 10.15 -24.09
CA LYS A 178 6.32 9.51 -24.50
C LYS A 178 6.13 8.02 -24.80
N LEU A 179 5.24 7.34 -24.06
CA LEU A 179 5.03 5.90 -24.21
C LEU A 179 4.11 5.56 -25.39
N TYR A 180 3.04 6.32 -25.58
CA TYR A 180 1.95 6.03 -26.52
C TYR A 180 1.88 6.99 -27.72
N GLY A 181 2.77 7.96 -27.80
CA GLY A 181 2.71 9.05 -28.75
C GLY A 181 1.91 10.25 -28.21
N TYR A 182 2.05 11.40 -28.85
CA TYR A 182 1.39 12.64 -28.44
C TYR A 182 -0.14 12.46 -28.54
N ASP A 183 -0.82 12.58 -27.38
CA ASP A 183 -2.24 12.31 -27.20
C ASP A 183 -2.72 10.93 -27.73
N GLY A 184 -1.78 9.97 -27.88
CA GLY A 184 -2.06 8.60 -28.36
C GLY A 184 -2.63 7.66 -27.29
N TRP A 185 -2.74 8.08 -26.02
CA TRP A 185 -3.32 7.30 -24.95
C TRP A 185 -4.79 7.65 -24.69
N SER A 186 -5.57 6.65 -24.38
CA SER A 186 -7.01 6.79 -24.16
C SER A 186 -7.34 7.16 -22.72
N THR A 187 -8.53 7.72 -22.50
CA THR A 187 -9.09 7.91 -21.15
C THR A 187 -9.23 6.58 -20.39
N GLY A 188 -9.33 5.44 -21.11
CA GLY A 188 -9.29 4.11 -20.50
C GLY A 188 -8.02 3.84 -19.68
N ALA A 189 -6.88 4.44 -20.08
CA ALA A 189 -5.65 4.37 -19.27
C ALA A 189 -5.81 5.09 -17.92
N LEU A 190 -6.56 6.22 -17.86
CA LEU A 190 -6.91 6.89 -16.61
C LEU A 190 -7.75 6.01 -15.69
N LEU A 191 -8.69 5.26 -16.25
CA LEU A 191 -9.55 4.36 -15.47
C LEU A 191 -8.68 3.31 -14.74
N ASN A 192 -7.70 2.73 -15.43
CA ASN A 192 -6.77 1.79 -14.82
C ASN A 192 -5.94 2.45 -13.72
N ILE A 193 -5.39 3.65 -13.96
CA ILE A 193 -4.63 4.41 -12.95
C ILE A 193 -5.47 4.71 -11.71
N ALA A 194 -6.77 5.03 -11.89
CA ALA A 194 -7.68 5.33 -10.77
C ALA A 194 -7.81 4.21 -9.75
N ILE A 195 -7.64 2.97 -10.19
CA ILE A 195 -7.72 1.78 -9.34
C ILE A 195 -6.32 1.19 -9.03
N GLY A 196 -5.26 1.94 -9.33
CA GLY A 196 -3.89 1.54 -9.01
C GLY A 196 -3.31 0.49 -9.96
N GLN A 197 -3.73 0.50 -11.22
CA GLN A 197 -3.32 -0.43 -12.27
C GLN A 197 -2.66 0.31 -13.45
N GLY A 198 -2.35 -0.43 -14.50
CA GLY A 198 -1.75 0.10 -15.72
C GLY A 198 -0.31 0.54 -15.49
N GLU A 199 0.01 1.79 -15.86
CA GLU A 199 1.38 2.31 -15.83
C GLU A 199 1.88 2.70 -14.42
N LEU A 200 1.05 2.60 -13.39
CA LEU A 200 1.40 2.96 -12.02
C LEU A 200 2.13 1.80 -11.32
N LEU A 201 3.33 2.07 -10.81
CA LEU A 201 4.13 1.12 -10.04
C LEU A 201 4.68 1.79 -8.77
N VAL A 202 4.64 1.03 -7.67
CA VAL A 202 5.18 1.44 -6.36
C VAL A 202 6.10 0.36 -5.79
N THR A 203 6.95 0.75 -4.85
CA THR A 203 7.70 -0.22 -4.04
C THR A 203 7.05 -0.38 -2.66
N PRO A 204 7.18 -1.53 -1.98
CA PRO A 204 6.70 -1.70 -0.61
C PRO A 204 7.27 -0.66 0.37
N ILE A 205 8.52 -0.21 0.19
CA ILE A 205 9.09 0.83 1.04
C ILE A 205 8.43 2.19 0.84
N GLN A 206 7.97 2.53 -0.37
CA GLN A 206 7.15 3.72 -0.58
C GLN A 206 5.80 3.60 0.12
N MET A 207 5.22 2.40 0.14
CA MET A 207 3.92 2.18 0.78
C MET A 207 3.98 2.33 2.30
N ILE A 208 5.10 1.96 2.96
CA ILE A 208 5.24 2.21 4.40
C ILE A 208 5.43 3.70 4.68
N ALA A 209 6.20 4.44 3.88
CA ALA A 209 6.28 5.89 3.96
C ALA A 209 4.91 6.55 3.77
N TYR A 210 4.16 6.09 2.77
CA TYR A 210 2.81 6.55 2.46
C TYR A 210 1.83 6.34 3.62
N ILE A 211 1.75 5.12 4.19
CA ILE A 211 0.81 4.86 5.29
C ILE A 211 1.21 5.57 6.58
N ASN A 212 2.49 5.82 6.81
CA ASN A 212 2.97 6.63 7.94
C ASN A 212 2.37 8.03 7.92
N THR A 213 2.17 8.63 6.72
CA THR A 213 1.55 9.97 6.63
C THR A 213 0.09 9.99 7.09
N PHE A 214 -0.64 8.89 6.93
CA PHE A 214 -2.01 8.76 7.46
C PHE A 214 -2.01 8.60 8.97
N ALA A 215 -1.13 7.77 9.52
CA ALA A 215 -1.01 7.54 10.95
C ALA A 215 -0.65 8.81 11.73
N THR A 216 0.04 9.76 11.09
CA THR A 216 0.51 11.01 11.68
C THR A 216 -0.27 12.24 11.21
N HIS A 217 -1.36 12.07 10.45
CA HIS A 217 -2.15 13.15 9.86
C HIS A 217 -1.31 14.16 9.05
N GLY A 218 -0.36 13.64 8.26
CA GLY A 218 0.43 14.41 7.31
C GLY A 218 1.83 14.79 7.76
N VAL A 219 2.26 14.39 8.93
CA VAL A 219 3.66 14.56 9.35
C VAL A 219 4.46 13.33 8.91
N TYR A 220 5.39 13.49 8.00
CA TYR A 220 6.25 12.42 7.52
C TYR A 220 7.63 12.50 8.17
N TYR A 221 8.00 11.48 8.91
CA TYR A 221 9.37 11.25 9.39
C TYR A 221 10.12 10.39 8.38
N PRO A 222 11.35 10.78 7.95
CA PRO A 222 12.18 9.93 7.10
C PRO A 222 12.34 8.53 7.68
N LEU A 223 12.33 7.52 6.80
CA LEU A 223 12.49 6.14 7.23
C LEU A 223 13.95 5.87 7.66
N ILE A 224 14.14 5.25 8.83
CA ILE A 224 15.44 4.92 9.39
C ILE A 224 15.49 3.47 9.86
N LEU A 225 16.65 2.83 9.68
CA LEU A 225 16.96 1.48 10.20
C LEU A 225 17.62 1.53 11.56
N VAL A 226 18.45 2.53 11.78
CA VAL A 226 19.16 2.77 13.05
C VAL A 226 18.62 4.07 13.63
N LYS A 227 18.42 4.09 14.95
CA LYS A 227 17.91 5.29 15.63
C LYS A 227 18.84 6.48 15.37
N GLU A 228 18.24 7.58 14.92
CA GLU A 228 18.86 8.88 14.72
C GLU A 228 18.10 9.92 15.56
N ASP A 229 18.83 10.85 16.18
CA ASP A 229 18.22 11.78 17.15
C ASP A 229 17.68 13.08 16.53
N ASP A 230 18.14 13.50 15.35
CA ASP A 230 17.80 14.81 14.75
C ASP A 230 17.00 14.71 13.43
N LEU A 231 16.02 13.82 13.37
CA LEU A 231 15.19 13.71 12.18
C LEU A 231 14.26 14.92 12.01
N ILE A 232 14.37 15.59 10.87
CA ILE A 232 13.49 16.70 10.51
C ILE A 232 12.26 16.17 9.78
N PRO A 233 11.07 16.23 10.40
CA PRO A 233 9.84 15.79 9.74
C PRO A 233 9.45 16.74 8.61
N LYS A 234 8.72 16.22 7.63
CA LYS A 234 8.17 16.98 6.52
C LYS A 234 6.65 17.02 6.62
N GLN A 235 6.06 18.16 6.34
CA GLN A 235 4.61 18.28 6.26
C GLN A 235 4.13 17.97 4.85
N VAL A 236 3.23 17.00 4.74
CA VAL A 236 2.53 16.69 3.49
C VAL A 236 1.43 17.74 3.26
N PRO A 237 1.33 18.37 2.07
CA PRO A 237 0.42 19.48 1.81
C PRO A 237 -1.02 19.00 1.55
N ILE A 238 -1.65 18.44 2.56
CA ILE A 238 -3.05 17.99 2.59
C ILE A 238 -3.71 18.57 3.84
N SER A 239 -4.95 19.02 3.71
CA SER A 239 -5.69 19.64 4.79
C SER A 239 -5.99 18.66 5.94
N LYS A 240 -6.03 19.16 7.17
CA LYS A 240 -6.41 18.37 8.35
C LYS A 240 -7.74 17.66 8.18
N GLN A 241 -8.68 18.31 7.50
CA GLN A 241 -10.02 17.79 7.26
C GLN A 241 -10.02 16.55 6.35
N THR A 242 -9.18 16.58 5.30
CA THR A 242 -8.99 15.43 4.40
C THR A 242 -8.35 14.25 5.13
N TRP A 243 -7.33 14.48 5.95
CA TRP A 243 -6.73 13.42 6.77
C TRP A 243 -7.75 12.77 7.70
N ILE A 244 -8.54 13.57 8.44
CA ILE A 244 -9.58 13.06 9.35
C ILE A 244 -10.60 12.19 8.58
N LYS A 245 -11.09 12.69 7.44
CA LYS A 245 -12.08 11.95 6.64
C LYS A 245 -11.53 10.63 6.12
N ILE A 246 -10.37 10.63 5.48
CA ILE A 246 -9.81 9.39 4.90
C ILE A 246 -9.47 8.41 6.01
N ASN A 247 -8.90 8.83 7.13
CA ASN A 247 -8.63 7.95 8.27
C ASN A 247 -9.92 7.33 8.83
N SER A 248 -10.99 8.11 8.96
CA SER A 248 -12.32 7.57 9.34
C SER A 248 -12.80 6.50 8.35
N TYR A 249 -12.60 6.70 7.04
CA TYR A 249 -12.98 5.71 6.04
C TYR A 249 -12.08 4.46 6.09
N MET A 250 -10.78 4.63 6.37
CA MET A 250 -9.85 3.52 6.55
C MET A 250 -10.18 2.65 7.78
N ASN A 251 -10.66 3.27 8.86
CA ASN A 251 -11.15 2.52 10.02
C ASN A 251 -12.39 1.70 9.65
N GLU A 252 -13.32 2.28 8.93
CA GLU A 252 -14.52 1.58 8.45
C GLU A 252 -14.21 0.46 7.43
N VAL A 253 -13.10 0.51 6.69
CA VAL A 253 -12.64 -0.64 5.88
C VAL A 253 -12.40 -1.88 6.75
N ILE A 254 -12.07 -1.69 8.02
CA ILE A 254 -11.79 -2.74 8.99
C ILE A 254 -13.04 -3.13 9.81
N GLU A 255 -13.78 -2.14 10.31
CA GLU A 255 -14.85 -2.37 11.28
C GLU A 255 -16.21 -2.65 10.61
N ASN A 256 -16.48 -2.05 9.45
CA ASN A 256 -17.75 -2.20 8.77
C ASN A 256 -17.99 -3.64 8.30
N PRO A 257 -19.21 -4.20 8.46
CA PRO A 257 -19.56 -5.55 7.97
C PRO A 257 -19.25 -5.79 6.50
N ASN A 258 -19.31 -4.75 5.66
CA ASN A 258 -18.99 -4.79 4.23
C ASN A 258 -17.53 -4.39 3.91
N GLY A 259 -16.73 -4.13 4.94
CA GLY A 259 -15.34 -3.70 4.78
C GLY A 259 -14.44 -4.81 4.27
N THR A 260 -13.58 -4.47 3.31
CA THR A 260 -12.68 -5.45 2.67
C THR A 260 -11.51 -5.86 3.56
N GLY A 261 -11.19 -5.10 4.61
CA GLY A 261 -10.06 -5.32 5.51
C GLY A 261 -10.39 -6.00 6.84
N ARG A 262 -11.61 -6.45 7.06
CA ARG A 262 -12.09 -6.99 8.35
C ARG A 262 -11.22 -8.10 8.97
N LEU A 263 -10.57 -8.90 8.15
CA LEU A 263 -9.72 -10.00 8.63
C LEU A 263 -8.40 -9.51 9.24
N SER A 264 -8.07 -8.22 9.16
CA SER A 264 -6.89 -7.64 9.79
C SER A 264 -7.09 -7.26 11.27
N ASP A 265 -8.34 -7.22 11.75
CA ASP A 265 -8.65 -6.85 13.12
C ASP A 265 -8.33 -8.01 14.10
N PRO A 266 -7.38 -7.83 15.03
CA PRO A 266 -7.01 -8.84 16.01
C PRO A 266 -7.99 -8.97 17.19
N LYS A 267 -9.02 -8.11 17.26
CA LYS A 267 -10.00 -8.05 18.35
C LYS A 267 -9.36 -7.81 19.73
N ILE A 268 -8.44 -6.85 19.79
CA ILE A 268 -7.80 -6.40 21.02
C ILE A 268 -8.55 -5.17 21.55
N SER A 269 -8.90 -5.15 22.83
CA SER A 269 -9.58 -4.01 23.45
C SER A 269 -8.76 -2.73 23.35
N ASN A 270 -9.43 -1.61 23.02
CA ASN A 270 -8.83 -0.28 22.86
C ASN A 270 -7.76 -0.18 21.76
N LEU A 271 -7.75 -1.11 20.81
CA LEU A 271 -6.92 -1.02 19.61
C LEU A 271 -7.80 -0.65 18.43
N SER A 272 -7.51 0.49 17.82
CA SER A 272 -8.13 0.92 16.56
C SER A 272 -7.22 0.57 15.39
N ILE A 273 -7.77 -0.04 14.34
CA ILE A 273 -7.05 -0.38 13.12
C ILE A 273 -7.59 0.48 11.97
N TYR A 274 -6.68 1.02 11.19
CA TYR A 274 -6.95 1.81 10.00
C TYR A 274 -6.23 1.16 8.82
N GLY A 275 -6.91 0.88 7.73
CA GLY A 275 -6.21 0.21 6.64
C GLY A 275 -6.97 0.18 5.32
N LYS A 276 -6.28 -0.32 4.30
CA LYS A 276 -6.83 -0.54 2.97
C LYS A 276 -6.23 -1.81 2.36
N THR A 277 -7.09 -2.63 1.80
CA THR A 277 -6.69 -3.79 1.00
C THR A 277 -6.48 -3.40 -0.45
N GLY A 278 -5.56 -4.08 -1.11
CA GLY A 278 -5.33 -4.02 -2.54
C GLY A 278 -5.32 -5.43 -3.14
N THR A 279 -5.85 -5.53 -4.33
CA THR A 279 -5.73 -6.70 -5.20
C THR A 279 -5.25 -6.15 -6.53
N ALA A 280 -4.01 -6.46 -6.88
CA ALA A 280 -3.38 -5.91 -8.07
C ALA A 280 -3.24 -6.99 -9.12
N GLU A 281 -3.92 -6.82 -10.25
CA GLU A 281 -3.85 -7.77 -11.37
C GLU A 281 -2.41 -7.93 -11.86
N ASN A 282 -2.08 -9.15 -12.24
CA ASN A 282 -0.78 -9.54 -12.71
C ASN A 282 -0.95 -10.38 -13.98
N PRO A 283 -0.36 -9.96 -15.12
CA PRO A 283 -0.48 -10.69 -16.39
C PRO A 283 0.20 -12.08 -16.37
N HIS A 284 1.02 -12.36 -15.36
CA HIS A 284 1.83 -13.57 -15.25
C HIS A 284 1.38 -14.52 -14.12
N GLY A 285 0.15 -14.40 -13.63
CA GLY A 285 -0.38 -15.28 -12.59
C GLY A 285 -1.52 -14.65 -11.80
N GLU A 286 -1.77 -15.19 -10.61
CA GLU A 286 -2.77 -14.64 -9.69
C GLU A 286 -2.42 -13.19 -9.30
N PRO A 287 -3.42 -12.37 -8.96
CA PRO A 287 -3.18 -11.00 -8.51
C PRO A 287 -2.24 -10.94 -7.31
N HIS A 288 -1.52 -9.84 -7.15
CA HIS A 288 -0.78 -9.56 -5.93
C HIS A 288 -1.73 -9.11 -4.81
N ALA A 289 -1.58 -9.71 -3.63
CA ALA A 289 -2.36 -9.37 -2.46
C ALA A 289 -1.64 -8.29 -1.63
N TRP A 290 -2.32 -7.17 -1.39
CA TRP A 290 -1.83 -6.06 -0.58
C TRP A 290 -2.70 -5.80 0.65
N PHE A 291 -2.04 -5.44 1.74
CA PHE A 291 -2.64 -4.73 2.86
C PHE A 291 -1.68 -3.63 3.31
N ILE A 292 -2.19 -2.42 3.47
CA ILE A 292 -1.48 -1.35 4.19
C ILE A 292 -2.37 -0.80 5.27
N GLY A 293 -1.81 -0.46 6.40
CA GLY A 293 -2.57 0.08 7.50
C GLY A 293 -1.72 0.40 8.71
N TYR A 294 -2.35 0.96 9.73
CA TYR A 294 -1.73 1.16 11.03
C TYR A 294 -2.70 0.81 12.15
N GLY A 295 -2.14 0.44 13.27
CA GLY A 295 -2.85 0.24 14.52
C GLY A 295 -2.47 1.31 15.54
N GLU A 296 -3.43 1.76 16.34
CA GLU A 296 -3.24 2.73 17.41
C GLU A 296 -3.88 2.22 18.71
N LYS A 297 -3.07 2.17 19.78
CA LYS A 297 -3.52 1.82 21.12
C LYS A 297 -2.77 2.69 22.15
N ASN A 298 -3.51 3.44 22.98
CA ASN A 298 -2.93 4.31 24.01
C ASN A 298 -1.85 5.27 23.43
N SER A 299 -2.14 5.89 22.30
CA SER A 299 -1.22 6.76 21.54
C SER A 299 0.01 6.07 20.96
N GLU A 300 0.17 4.78 21.14
CA GLU A 300 1.22 4.01 20.49
C GLU A 300 0.74 3.50 19.13
N LYS A 301 1.56 3.72 18.10
CA LYS A 301 1.23 3.36 16.72
C LYS A 301 2.28 2.46 16.10
N ILE A 302 1.83 1.53 15.28
CA ILE A 302 2.66 0.87 14.27
C ILE A 302 1.96 0.89 12.93
N SER A 303 2.73 1.13 11.88
CA SER A 303 2.29 0.99 10.49
C SER A 303 2.78 -0.33 9.91
N ILE A 304 1.98 -0.94 9.04
CA ILE A 304 2.27 -2.23 8.42
C ILE A 304 2.01 -2.15 6.92
N VAL A 305 2.91 -2.70 6.14
CA VAL A 305 2.74 -2.98 4.71
C VAL A 305 2.98 -4.46 4.47
N ILE A 306 2.05 -5.09 3.78
CA ILE A 306 2.13 -6.49 3.39
C ILE A 306 1.86 -6.59 1.89
N LEU A 307 2.78 -7.21 1.20
CA LEU A 307 2.66 -7.64 -0.20
C LEU A 307 2.90 -9.15 -0.26
N ILE A 308 1.96 -9.88 -0.85
CA ILE A 308 2.17 -11.29 -1.22
C ILE A 308 2.04 -11.39 -2.73
N GLU A 309 3.14 -11.76 -3.38
CA GLU A 309 3.17 -11.97 -4.83
C GLU A 309 2.26 -13.13 -5.21
N ASN A 310 1.41 -12.94 -6.20
CA ASN A 310 0.47 -13.95 -6.70
C ASN A 310 -0.42 -14.56 -5.61
N GLY A 311 -0.69 -13.79 -4.54
CA GLY A 311 -1.46 -14.24 -3.39
C GLY A 311 -2.98 -14.12 -3.59
N GLY A 312 -3.44 -13.54 -4.71
CA GLY A 312 -4.86 -13.34 -4.97
C GLY A 312 -5.43 -12.13 -4.23
N SER A 313 -6.42 -12.34 -3.38
CA SER A 313 -7.16 -11.26 -2.72
C SER A 313 -6.43 -10.67 -1.51
N GLY A 314 -6.22 -9.35 -1.50
CA GLY A 314 -5.64 -8.65 -0.35
C GLY A 314 -6.44 -8.84 0.95
N GLY A 315 -7.76 -8.80 0.87
CA GLY A 315 -8.64 -9.03 2.01
C GLY A 315 -8.58 -10.45 2.59
N LYS A 316 -8.38 -11.47 1.72
CA LYS A 316 -8.35 -12.87 2.16
C LYS A 316 -6.97 -13.36 2.56
N ILE A 317 -5.91 -12.83 1.94
CA ILE A 317 -4.53 -13.29 2.13
C ILE A 317 -3.71 -12.29 2.96
N ALA A 318 -3.59 -11.02 2.54
CA ALA A 318 -2.74 -10.05 3.23
C ALA A 318 -3.32 -9.57 4.57
N SER A 319 -4.65 -9.40 4.69
CA SER A 319 -5.28 -8.97 5.94
C SER A 319 -5.06 -9.93 7.12
N PRO A 320 -5.11 -11.28 6.98
CA PRO A 320 -4.76 -12.20 8.05
C PRO A 320 -3.33 -12.06 8.58
N PHE A 321 -2.34 -11.77 7.72
CA PHE A 321 -0.98 -11.45 8.16
C PHE A 321 -0.96 -10.20 9.05
N ALA A 322 -1.66 -9.13 8.64
CA ALA A 322 -1.76 -7.92 9.43
C ALA A 322 -2.36 -8.21 10.82
N ARG A 323 -3.43 -9.01 10.89
CA ARG A 323 -4.03 -9.45 12.16
C ARG A 323 -3.02 -10.13 13.07
N LYS A 324 -2.23 -11.07 12.55
CA LYS A 324 -1.22 -11.80 13.33
C LYS A 324 -0.15 -10.86 13.85
N ILE A 325 0.34 -9.93 13.01
CA ILE A 325 1.38 -8.97 13.36
C ILE A 325 0.88 -7.97 14.41
N PHE A 326 -0.32 -7.38 14.24
CA PHE A 326 -0.93 -6.52 15.26
C PHE A 326 -1.10 -7.26 16.58
N LYS A 327 -1.60 -8.52 16.53
CA LYS A 327 -1.78 -9.34 17.73
C LYS A 327 -0.45 -9.61 18.43
N PHE A 328 0.57 -10.00 17.69
CA PHE A 328 1.91 -10.25 18.24
C PHE A 328 2.50 -9.00 18.89
N TYR A 329 2.45 -7.86 18.21
CA TYR A 329 3.05 -6.61 18.69
C TYR A 329 2.37 -6.10 19.96
N TYR A 330 1.04 -5.96 19.94
CA TYR A 330 0.32 -5.34 21.04
C TYR A 330 0.14 -6.26 22.27
N ASN A 331 0.14 -7.60 22.10
CA ASN A 331 0.11 -8.52 23.23
C ASN A 331 1.47 -8.64 23.95
N ASN A 332 2.58 -8.76 23.18
CA ASN A 332 3.90 -8.92 23.80
C ASN A 332 4.39 -7.67 24.55
N LYS A 333 3.82 -6.49 24.27
CA LYS A 333 4.08 -5.28 25.06
C LYS A 333 3.28 -5.19 26.34
N ILE A 334 2.07 -5.77 26.37
CA ILE A 334 1.27 -5.81 27.60
C ILE A 334 2.00 -6.60 28.68
N GLU A 335 2.68 -7.68 28.32
CA GLU A 335 3.48 -8.48 29.26
C GLU A 335 4.69 -7.71 29.81
N LYS A 336 5.33 -6.83 29.03
CA LYS A 336 6.49 -6.04 29.48
C LYS A 336 6.13 -4.83 30.35
N ASN A 337 4.90 -4.32 30.30
CA ASN A 337 4.46 -3.20 31.13
C ASN A 337 3.82 -3.65 32.45
N ASN A 338 3.65 -4.96 32.64
CA ASN A 338 3.11 -5.55 33.88
C ASN A 338 4.20 -6.18 34.77
N ILE A 339 5.48 -6.00 34.44
CA ILE A 339 6.66 -6.34 35.24
C ILE A 339 7.36 -5.05 35.68
#